data_54ccc24e0d7f71d3af53603e87186981
#
_entry.id   54ccc24e0d7f71d3af53603e87186981
#
_cell.length_a   1.000
_cell.length_b   1.000
_cell.length_c   1.000
_cell.angle_alpha   90.00
_cell.angle_beta   90.00
_cell.angle_gamma   90.00
#
_symmetry.space_group_name_H-M   'P 1'
#
loop_
_entity.id
_entity.type
_entity.pdbx_description
1 polymer ?
#
loop_
_entity_poly.entity_id
_entity_poly.type
_entity_poly.pdbx_seq_one_letter_code
_entity_poly.pdbx_strand_id
1 'polypeptide(L)'
;EMNNEVISSETTATMVIRWTDGQGETHIDTVVIELDEEKAPITVDNFRRNAKAGSYDNIPFHRIISQFMIQGGDTTNYDGTGGHAAIYYGDQAIEMYGDTYAGCCGIPDNVDSWTVPDETSNGLLHDPGVISMAKTSAPHSGGSQFFIVPQDAKNAESGEPGTHWLDGQHTVFGKVTSGLDTVTSISHLATDSSDKPSFTVMIESVTMS
;
A
#
# COMPACT_ATOMS: atom_id res chain seq x y z
N GLU A 1 -24.22 -23.20 -19.20
CA GLU A 1 -24.07 -23.33 -17.72
C GLU A 1 -22.92 -22.42 -17.31
N MET A 2 -23.24 -21.25 -16.76
CA MET A 2 -22.21 -20.38 -16.18
C MET A 2 -21.87 -20.97 -14.83
N ASN A 3 -20.66 -21.49 -14.68
CA ASN A 3 -20.10 -21.86 -13.38
C ASN A 3 -20.02 -20.62 -12.51
N ASN A 4 -20.95 -20.50 -11.57
CA ASN A 4 -20.83 -19.63 -10.42
C ASN A 4 -19.79 -20.25 -9.46
N GLU A 5 -18.51 -20.22 -9.81
CA GLU A 5 -17.48 -20.36 -8.80
C GLU A 5 -17.54 -19.13 -7.92
N VAL A 6 -17.95 -19.34 -6.68
CA VAL A 6 -17.68 -18.38 -5.61
C VAL A 6 -16.17 -18.25 -5.54
N ILE A 7 -15.64 -17.18 -6.15
CA ILE A 7 -14.25 -16.79 -5.97
C ILE A 7 -14.16 -16.44 -4.48
N SER A 8 -13.55 -17.34 -3.69
CA SER A 8 -13.20 -16.98 -2.32
C SER A 8 -12.29 -15.76 -2.42
N SER A 9 -12.75 -14.64 -1.88
CA SER A 9 -11.97 -13.42 -1.88
C SER A 9 -10.73 -13.66 -1.02
N GLU A 10 -9.57 -13.79 -1.66
CA GLU A 10 -8.30 -13.88 -0.98
C GLU A 10 -8.01 -12.51 -0.38
N THR A 11 -8.15 -12.41 0.92
CA THR A 11 -7.98 -11.15 1.68
C THR A 11 -6.76 -11.13 2.56
N THR A 12 -6.03 -12.25 2.68
CA THR A 12 -4.80 -12.31 3.45
C THR A 12 -3.60 -12.17 2.52
N ALA A 13 -2.81 -11.11 2.70
CA ALA A 13 -1.54 -10.92 2.02
C ALA A 13 -0.38 -11.34 2.92
N THR A 14 0.49 -12.20 2.40
CA THR A 14 1.75 -12.61 3.07
C THR A 14 2.91 -11.98 2.31
N MET A 15 3.57 -11.01 2.94
CA MET A 15 4.70 -10.26 2.38
C MET A 15 5.99 -10.74 3.04
N VAL A 16 6.94 -11.23 2.23
CA VAL A 16 8.29 -11.58 2.68
C VAL A 16 9.21 -10.39 2.39
N ILE A 17 9.90 -9.91 3.42
CA ILE A 17 10.79 -8.75 3.33
C ILE A 17 12.20 -9.19 3.71
N ARG A 18 13.16 -8.93 2.82
CA ARG A 18 14.59 -9.05 3.11
C ARG A 18 15.13 -7.65 3.40
N TRP A 19 15.73 -7.48 4.55
CA TRP A 19 16.27 -6.19 4.96
C TRP A 19 17.57 -6.32 5.73
N THR A 20 18.39 -5.28 5.71
CA THR A 20 19.67 -5.21 6.41
C THR A 20 19.57 -4.19 7.53
N ASP A 21 19.90 -4.58 8.74
CA ASP A 21 19.86 -3.71 9.91
C ASP A 21 21.06 -2.74 9.99
N GLY A 22 21.04 -1.87 11.00
CA GLY A 22 22.11 -0.89 11.22
C GLY A 22 23.47 -1.49 11.59
N GLN A 23 23.53 -2.79 11.92
CA GLN A 23 24.74 -3.54 12.20
C GLN A 23 25.26 -4.26 10.95
N GLY A 24 24.51 -4.25 9.86
CA GLY A 24 24.83 -4.95 8.62
C GLY A 24 24.38 -6.40 8.57
N GLU A 25 23.55 -6.83 9.51
CA GLU A 25 22.94 -8.16 9.49
C GLU A 25 21.73 -8.21 8.58
N THR A 26 21.61 -9.26 7.79
CA THR A 26 20.48 -9.46 6.88
C THR A 26 19.42 -10.33 7.53
N HIS A 27 18.19 -9.84 7.50
CA HIS A 27 16.99 -10.51 8.00
C HIS A 27 16.06 -10.84 6.83
N ILE A 28 15.31 -11.94 6.98
CA ILE A 28 14.20 -12.30 6.09
C ILE A 28 13.00 -12.55 7.00
N ASP A 29 12.05 -11.64 6.97
CA ASP A 29 10.89 -11.66 7.85
C ASP A 29 9.59 -11.67 7.04
N THR A 30 8.53 -12.15 7.68
CA THR A 30 7.20 -12.21 7.09
C THR A 30 6.26 -11.23 7.78
N VAL A 31 5.59 -10.42 6.98
CA VAL A 31 4.50 -9.53 7.43
C VAL A 31 3.19 -10.04 6.84
N VAL A 32 2.21 -10.31 7.69
CA VAL A 32 0.88 -10.76 7.28
C VAL A 32 -0.10 -9.62 7.42
N ILE A 33 -0.86 -9.36 6.36
CA ILE A 33 -1.79 -8.23 6.27
C ILE A 33 -3.18 -8.78 5.93
N GLU A 34 -4.18 -8.45 6.72
CA GLU A 34 -5.58 -8.68 6.37
C GLU A 34 -6.12 -7.46 5.63
N LEU A 35 -6.65 -7.67 4.42
CA LEU A 35 -7.20 -6.63 3.56
C LEU A 35 -8.71 -6.50 3.81
N ASP A 36 -9.21 -5.26 3.86
CA ASP A 36 -10.62 -4.95 4.11
C ASP A 36 -11.36 -4.69 2.78
N GLU A 37 -11.73 -5.77 2.11
CA GLU A 37 -12.43 -5.72 0.82
C GLU A 37 -13.84 -5.09 0.92
N GLU A 38 -14.49 -5.19 2.09
CA GLU A 38 -15.79 -4.55 2.30
C GLU A 38 -15.68 -3.03 2.30
N LYS A 39 -14.59 -2.50 2.88
CA LYS A 39 -14.38 -1.06 3.07
C LYS A 39 -13.64 -0.38 1.91
N ALA A 40 -12.81 -1.11 1.19
CA ALA A 40 -12.01 -0.59 0.07
C ALA A 40 -11.91 -1.59 -1.09
N PRO A 41 -13.06 -1.94 -1.72
CA PRO A 41 -13.12 -3.05 -2.68
C PRO A 41 -12.22 -2.87 -3.90
N ILE A 42 -12.14 -1.66 -4.47
CA ILE A 42 -11.31 -1.40 -5.66
C ILE A 42 -9.82 -1.38 -5.27
N THR A 43 -9.48 -0.74 -4.18
CA THR A 43 -8.09 -0.68 -3.69
C THR A 43 -7.58 -2.08 -3.36
N VAL A 44 -8.38 -2.91 -2.70
CA VAL A 44 -8.03 -4.31 -2.38
C VAL A 44 -7.89 -5.14 -3.65
N ASP A 45 -8.82 -5.03 -4.61
CA ASP A 45 -8.70 -5.72 -5.89
C ASP A 45 -7.43 -5.33 -6.65
N ASN A 46 -7.10 -4.04 -6.69
CA ASN A 46 -5.87 -3.54 -7.29
C ASN A 46 -4.61 -4.12 -6.64
N PHE A 47 -4.55 -4.10 -5.31
CA PHE A 47 -3.42 -4.67 -4.56
C PHE A 47 -3.30 -6.19 -4.82
N ARG A 48 -4.42 -6.93 -4.74
CA ARG A 48 -4.49 -8.36 -5.00
C ARG A 48 -4.00 -8.72 -6.41
N ARG A 49 -4.42 -7.98 -7.44
CA ARG A 49 -3.99 -8.19 -8.83
C ARG A 49 -2.50 -7.96 -9.00
N ASN A 50 -1.95 -6.90 -8.45
CA ASN A 50 -0.52 -6.63 -8.49
C ASN A 50 0.28 -7.73 -7.75
N ALA A 51 -0.19 -8.17 -6.59
CA ALA A 51 0.44 -9.27 -5.84
C ALA A 51 0.43 -10.58 -6.65
N LYS A 52 -0.73 -10.97 -7.20
CA LYS A 52 -0.86 -12.20 -8.00
C LYS A 52 -0.08 -12.17 -9.31
N ALA A 53 0.12 -11.00 -9.90
CA ALA A 53 0.96 -10.82 -11.07
C ALA A 53 2.46 -10.83 -10.75
N GLY A 54 2.86 -10.87 -9.46
CA GLY A 54 4.24 -10.76 -9.03
C GLY A 54 4.82 -9.35 -9.20
N SER A 55 3.96 -8.34 -9.38
CA SER A 55 4.42 -6.96 -9.61
C SER A 55 5.13 -6.36 -8.39
N TYR A 56 4.86 -6.87 -7.20
CA TYR A 56 5.52 -6.47 -5.97
C TYR A 56 6.77 -7.29 -5.63
N ASP A 57 7.12 -8.30 -6.44
CA ASP A 57 8.24 -9.17 -6.15
C ASP A 57 9.57 -8.49 -6.51
N ASN A 58 10.54 -8.57 -5.60
CA ASN A 58 11.87 -8.01 -5.75
C ASN A 58 11.91 -6.48 -5.97
N ILE A 59 11.00 -5.73 -5.34
CA ILE A 59 10.99 -4.28 -5.36
C ILE A 59 11.28 -3.68 -3.98
N PRO A 60 11.87 -2.46 -3.90
CA PRO A 60 12.25 -1.88 -2.62
C PRO A 60 11.09 -1.20 -1.90
N PHE A 61 11.22 -1.12 -0.56
CA PHE A 61 10.69 0.01 0.17
C PHE A 61 11.62 1.20 -0.08
N HIS A 62 11.19 2.11 -0.93
CA HIS A 62 12.04 3.19 -1.45
C HIS A 62 12.09 4.43 -0.55
N ARG A 63 11.16 4.54 0.42
CA ARG A 63 11.06 5.67 1.34
C ARG A 63 10.58 5.20 2.71
N ILE A 64 11.33 5.57 3.75
CA ILE A 64 10.96 5.28 5.13
C ILE A 64 11.13 6.54 5.99
N ILE A 65 10.22 6.75 6.93
CA ILE A 65 10.30 7.82 7.92
C ILE A 65 9.96 7.23 9.28
N SER A 66 10.89 7.37 10.21
CA SER A 66 10.73 6.89 11.60
C SER A 66 9.48 7.48 12.23
N GLN A 67 8.73 6.64 12.95
CA GLN A 67 7.48 6.99 13.63
C GLN A 67 6.39 7.54 12.69
N PHE A 68 6.51 7.29 11.40
CA PHE A 68 5.51 7.71 10.41
C PHE A 68 5.10 6.53 9.51
N MET A 69 5.95 6.08 8.58
CA MET A 69 5.58 5.03 7.63
C MET A 69 6.79 4.39 6.93
N ILE A 70 6.56 3.22 6.36
CA ILE A 70 7.42 2.63 5.34
C ILE A 70 6.64 2.54 4.03
N GLN A 71 7.17 3.11 2.94
CA GLN A 71 6.52 3.22 1.63
C GLN A 71 7.23 2.40 0.57
N GLY A 72 6.46 1.62 -0.17
CA GLY A 72 6.92 0.79 -1.27
C GLY A 72 5.84 0.64 -2.34
N GLY A 73 5.98 -0.38 -3.19
CA GLY A 73 4.97 -0.69 -4.20
C GLY A 73 5.08 0.10 -5.50
N ASP A 74 6.19 0.80 -5.75
CA ASP A 74 6.47 1.34 -7.08
C ASP A 74 6.91 0.22 -8.02
N THR A 75 5.97 -0.25 -8.84
CA THR A 75 6.14 -1.41 -9.71
C THR A 75 6.84 -1.11 -11.04
N THR A 76 7.18 0.14 -11.32
CA THR A 76 7.79 0.57 -12.59
C THR A 76 9.18 1.18 -12.43
N ASN A 77 9.32 2.21 -11.59
CA ASN A 77 10.58 2.95 -11.45
C ASN A 77 11.37 2.58 -10.17
N TYR A 78 10.70 1.95 -9.17
CA TYR A 78 11.31 1.49 -7.92
C TYR A 78 11.86 2.60 -7.01
N ASP A 79 11.56 3.86 -7.30
CA ASP A 79 12.09 5.04 -6.61
C ASP A 79 11.00 5.99 -6.06
N GLY A 80 9.73 5.63 -6.26
CA GLY A 80 8.56 6.41 -5.82
C GLY A 80 7.96 7.31 -6.89
N THR A 81 8.55 7.36 -8.09
CA THR A 81 8.06 8.21 -9.19
C THR A 81 7.10 7.51 -10.12
N GLY A 82 6.94 6.18 -9.99
CA GLY A 82 6.14 5.36 -10.87
C GLY A 82 5.04 4.56 -10.17
N GLY A 83 4.63 3.49 -10.84
CA GLY A 83 3.57 2.60 -10.39
C GLY A 83 2.18 3.05 -10.86
N HIS A 84 1.45 2.13 -11.47
CA HIS A 84 0.08 2.35 -11.95
C HIS A 84 -0.85 1.27 -11.41
N ALA A 85 -2.18 1.47 -11.53
CA ALA A 85 -3.14 0.44 -11.15
C ALA A 85 -3.04 -0.78 -12.07
N ALA A 86 -3.43 -1.94 -11.55
CA ALA A 86 -3.32 -3.22 -12.24
C ALA A 86 -4.21 -3.32 -13.48
N ILE A 87 -5.36 -2.62 -13.45
CA ILE A 87 -6.31 -2.49 -14.56
C ILE A 87 -6.89 -1.07 -14.58
N TYR A 88 -7.63 -0.73 -15.63
CA TYR A 88 -8.46 0.47 -15.66
C TYR A 88 -9.70 0.29 -14.78
N TYR A 89 -9.88 1.18 -13.79
CA TYR A 89 -10.98 1.11 -12.82
C TYR A 89 -12.08 2.16 -13.03
N GLY A 90 -12.01 3.00 -14.06
CA GLY A 90 -12.93 4.13 -14.24
C GLY A 90 -14.40 3.74 -14.31
N ASP A 91 -14.73 2.69 -15.04
CA ASP A 91 -16.12 2.22 -15.19
C ASP A 91 -16.66 1.65 -13.88
N GLN A 92 -15.86 0.87 -13.14
CA GLN A 92 -16.22 0.32 -11.83
C GLN A 92 -16.39 1.40 -10.78
N ALA A 93 -15.57 2.45 -10.81
CA ALA A 93 -15.67 3.56 -9.90
C ALA A 93 -17.00 4.33 -10.11
N ILE A 94 -17.42 4.54 -11.36
CA ILE A 94 -18.71 5.15 -11.68
C ILE A 94 -19.86 4.26 -11.23
N GLU A 95 -19.79 2.96 -11.51
CA GLU A 95 -20.82 1.99 -11.11
C GLU A 95 -21.01 1.95 -9.59
N MET A 96 -19.92 1.94 -8.82
CA MET A 96 -19.96 1.81 -7.36
C MET A 96 -20.24 3.12 -6.63
N TYR A 97 -19.71 4.25 -7.12
CA TYR A 97 -19.68 5.52 -6.38
C TYR A 97 -20.39 6.66 -7.11
N GLY A 98 -20.86 6.42 -8.33
CA GLY A 98 -21.66 7.38 -9.11
C GLY A 98 -20.84 8.32 -10.00
N ASP A 99 -21.55 9.20 -10.70
CA ASP A 99 -21.02 10.08 -11.73
C ASP A 99 -19.97 11.09 -11.23
N THR A 100 -19.86 11.31 -9.91
CA THR A 100 -18.81 12.15 -9.34
C THR A 100 -17.41 11.59 -9.56
N TYR A 101 -17.31 10.29 -9.85
CA TYR A 101 -16.06 9.60 -10.21
C TYR A 101 -15.82 9.56 -11.73
N ALA A 102 -16.70 10.18 -12.54
CA ALA A 102 -16.47 10.28 -13.97
C ALA A 102 -15.17 11.03 -14.28
N GLY A 103 -14.30 10.39 -15.08
CA GLY A 103 -12.97 10.92 -15.40
C GLY A 103 -11.88 10.60 -14.39
N CYS A 104 -12.17 9.84 -13.30
CA CYS A 104 -11.12 9.27 -12.47
C CYS A 104 -10.38 8.16 -13.20
N CYS A 105 -9.28 7.74 -12.59
CA CYS A 105 -8.62 6.45 -12.85
C CYS A 105 -7.86 6.35 -14.17
N GLY A 106 -7.62 7.49 -14.83
CA GLY A 106 -6.77 7.57 -16.02
C GLY A 106 -7.52 7.42 -17.34
N ILE A 107 -6.78 7.11 -18.38
CA ILE A 107 -7.27 6.94 -19.76
C ILE A 107 -7.31 5.44 -20.07
N PRO A 108 -8.44 4.86 -20.56
CA PRO A 108 -8.60 3.41 -20.74
C PRO A 108 -7.48 2.72 -21.54
N ASP A 109 -6.98 3.38 -22.58
CA ASP A 109 -5.97 2.81 -23.47
C ASP A 109 -4.52 3.24 -23.10
N ASN A 110 -4.32 3.89 -21.95
CA ASN A 110 -3.02 4.34 -21.49
C ASN A 110 -2.71 3.78 -20.08
N VAL A 111 -2.04 2.64 -20.02
CA VAL A 111 -1.72 1.91 -18.78
C VAL A 111 -0.95 2.78 -17.78
N ASP A 112 -0.02 3.60 -18.25
CA ASP A 112 0.80 4.46 -17.38
C ASP A 112 -0.02 5.53 -16.64
N SER A 113 -1.24 5.79 -17.10
CA SER A 113 -2.17 6.73 -16.46
C SER A 113 -3.15 6.08 -15.49
N TRP A 114 -3.18 4.75 -15.40
CA TRP A 114 -4.18 4.05 -14.59
C TRP A 114 -3.96 4.27 -13.09
N THR A 115 -5.03 4.66 -12.43
CA THR A 115 -5.08 4.90 -10.99
C THR A 115 -6.30 4.23 -10.37
N VAL A 116 -6.38 4.25 -9.05
CA VAL A 116 -7.56 3.81 -8.30
C VAL A 116 -8.34 5.01 -7.77
N PRO A 117 -9.67 4.89 -7.62
CA PRO A 117 -10.45 5.91 -6.94
C PRO A 117 -10.04 6.03 -5.47
N ASP A 118 -10.20 7.22 -4.90
CA ASP A 118 -10.07 7.40 -3.46
C ASP A 118 -11.29 6.79 -2.75
N GLU A 119 -11.07 5.76 -1.94
CA GLU A 119 -12.08 5.10 -1.10
C GLU A 119 -11.92 5.56 0.37
N THR A 120 -11.75 6.86 0.57
CA THR A 120 -11.35 7.45 1.87
C THR A 120 -12.51 7.64 2.86
N SER A 121 -13.76 7.60 2.39
CA SER A 121 -14.95 7.71 3.24
C SER A 121 -15.42 6.35 3.79
N ASN A 122 -14.49 5.44 4.03
CA ASN A 122 -14.77 4.05 4.40
C ASN A 122 -14.81 3.81 5.92
N GLY A 123 -14.54 4.84 6.73
CA GLY A 123 -14.54 4.77 8.19
C GLY A 123 -13.29 4.17 8.81
N LEU A 124 -12.29 3.78 8.01
CA LEU A 124 -11.00 3.32 8.50
C LEU A 124 -10.07 4.51 8.77
N LEU A 125 -9.30 4.41 9.83
CA LEU A 125 -8.38 5.45 10.30
C LEU A 125 -6.92 4.98 10.20
N HIS A 126 -5.99 5.93 10.16
CA HIS A 126 -4.57 5.64 10.09
C HIS A 126 -3.97 5.31 11.48
N ASP A 127 -4.53 4.30 12.11
CA ASP A 127 -3.97 3.70 13.33
C ASP A 127 -2.63 3.00 13.06
N PRO A 128 -1.79 2.77 14.09
CA PRO A 128 -0.62 1.90 13.94
C PRO A 128 -0.98 0.52 13.37
N GLY A 129 -0.18 0.06 12.42
CA GLY A 129 -0.35 -1.24 11.78
C GLY A 129 -1.22 -1.25 10.52
N VAL A 130 -1.82 -0.15 10.09
CA VAL A 130 -2.61 -0.15 8.86
C VAL A 130 -1.73 -0.08 7.61
N ILE A 131 -2.27 -0.60 6.50
CA ILE A 131 -1.77 -0.36 5.15
C ILE A 131 -2.69 0.62 4.44
N SER A 132 -2.11 1.60 3.75
CA SER A 132 -2.83 2.68 3.09
C SER A 132 -2.22 2.99 1.73
N MET A 133 -3.03 3.53 0.80
CA MET A 133 -2.56 3.91 -0.53
C MET A 133 -1.74 5.19 -0.51
N ALA A 134 -0.54 5.12 -1.08
CA ALA A 134 0.23 6.30 -1.39
C ALA A 134 -0.32 6.96 -2.66
N LYS A 135 -0.35 8.28 -2.67
CA LYS A 135 -0.84 9.09 -3.79
C LYS A 135 -0.28 10.51 -3.73
N THR A 136 -0.42 11.25 -4.79
CA THR A 136 -0.13 12.68 -4.81
C THR A 136 -1.25 13.48 -4.13
N SER A 137 -1.15 14.80 -4.07
CA SER A 137 -2.22 15.67 -3.56
C SER A 137 -3.46 15.70 -4.46
N ALA A 138 -3.34 15.24 -5.71
CA ALA A 138 -4.49 15.16 -6.62
C ALA A 138 -5.46 14.05 -6.16
N PRO A 139 -6.77 14.26 -6.28
CA PRO A 139 -7.75 13.20 -6.03
C PRO A 139 -7.55 12.04 -7.01
N HIS A 140 -7.84 10.82 -6.55
CA HIS A 140 -7.82 9.60 -7.35
C HIS A 140 -6.48 9.36 -8.08
N SER A 141 -5.35 9.69 -7.42
CA SER A 141 -4.00 9.57 -8.01
C SER A 141 -3.19 8.38 -7.52
N GLY A 142 -3.76 7.51 -6.69
CA GLY A 142 -3.12 6.27 -6.25
C GLY A 142 -2.95 5.29 -7.41
N GLY A 143 -1.79 4.67 -7.54
CA GLY A 143 -1.48 3.64 -8.56
C GLY A 143 -1.25 2.28 -7.92
N SER A 144 0.01 1.90 -7.74
CA SER A 144 0.42 0.66 -7.08
C SER A 144 1.09 0.86 -5.73
N GLN A 145 1.54 2.08 -5.42
CA GLN A 145 2.29 2.36 -4.20
C GLN A 145 1.42 2.36 -2.95
N PHE A 146 1.96 1.85 -1.86
CA PHE A 146 1.34 1.81 -0.55
C PHE A 146 2.34 2.15 0.55
N PHE A 147 1.83 2.43 1.74
CA PHE A 147 2.64 2.55 2.94
C PHE A 147 2.03 1.77 4.10
N ILE A 148 2.88 1.36 5.03
CA ILE A 148 2.47 0.67 6.27
C ILE A 148 2.88 1.56 7.45
N VAL A 149 1.94 1.76 8.37
CA VAL A 149 2.13 2.58 9.57
C VAL A 149 2.77 1.72 10.67
N PRO A 150 3.98 2.05 11.18
CA PRO A 150 4.64 1.28 12.23
C PRO A 150 3.91 1.39 13.58
N GLN A 151 4.23 0.48 14.51
CA GLN A 151 3.59 0.42 15.84
C GLN A 151 3.77 1.69 16.66
N ASP A 152 4.89 2.35 16.53
CA ASP A 152 5.25 3.54 17.28
C ASP A 152 5.01 4.85 16.52
N ALA A 153 4.26 4.78 15.41
CA ALA A 153 3.85 5.96 14.68
C ALA A 153 3.05 6.91 15.57
N LYS A 154 3.35 8.20 15.46
CA LYS A 154 2.68 9.23 16.23
C LYS A 154 2.77 10.58 15.56
N ASN A 155 1.83 11.44 15.88
CA ASN A 155 1.90 12.85 15.51
C ASN A 155 3.05 13.52 16.27
N ALA A 156 3.93 14.19 15.54
CA ALA A 156 5.13 14.82 16.13
C ALA A 156 4.81 15.97 17.09
N GLU A 157 3.66 16.63 16.94
CA GLU A 157 3.24 17.76 17.76
C GLU A 157 2.39 17.32 18.96
N SER A 158 1.36 16.49 18.74
CA SER A 158 0.44 16.06 19.80
C SER A 158 0.92 14.83 20.56
N GLY A 159 1.77 13.98 19.94
CA GLY A 159 2.18 12.69 20.47
C GLY A 159 1.10 11.61 20.36
N GLU A 160 -0.04 11.89 19.74
CA GLU A 160 -1.10 10.91 19.53
C GLU A 160 -0.63 9.76 18.60
N PRO A 161 -0.90 8.49 18.97
CA PRO A 161 -0.55 7.34 18.14
C PRO A 161 -1.21 7.41 16.76
N GLY A 162 -0.51 6.84 15.75
CA GLY A 162 -1.00 6.79 14.38
C GLY A 162 -0.64 8.01 13.54
N THR A 163 -1.16 8.03 12.32
CA THR A 163 -0.90 9.10 11.33
C THR A 163 -2.21 9.76 10.88
N HIS A 164 -3.05 10.12 11.87
CA HIS A 164 -4.43 10.57 11.67
C HIS A 164 -4.60 11.85 10.84
N TRP A 165 -3.52 12.62 10.62
CA TRP A 165 -3.56 13.75 9.66
C TRP A 165 -3.78 13.32 8.21
N LEU A 166 -3.68 12.01 7.92
CA LEU A 166 -3.95 11.42 6.61
C LEU A 166 -5.39 10.90 6.47
N ASP A 167 -6.17 10.89 7.56
CA ASP A 167 -7.54 10.39 7.55
C ASP A 167 -8.40 11.19 6.57
N GLY A 168 -9.22 10.49 5.79
CA GLY A 168 -10.05 11.09 4.75
C GLY A 168 -9.29 11.56 3.50
N GLN A 169 -7.97 11.41 3.45
CA GLN A 169 -7.12 11.81 2.31
C GLN A 169 -6.50 10.62 1.59
N HIS A 170 -6.08 9.59 2.34
CA HIS A 170 -5.52 8.36 1.82
C HIS A 170 -6.45 7.18 2.16
N THR A 171 -6.54 6.21 1.26
CA THR A 171 -7.39 5.03 1.45
C THR A 171 -6.68 4.00 2.32
N VAL A 172 -7.12 3.84 3.57
CA VAL A 172 -6.76 2.68 4.39
C VAL A 172 -7.53 1.48 3.85
N PHE A 173 -6.84 0.37 3.59
CA PHE A 173 -7.45 -0.81 2.97
C PHE A 173 -7.08 -2.15 3.63
N GLY A 174 -6.42 -2.13 4.78
CA GLY A 174 -6.07 -3.34 5.53
C GLY A 174 -5.25 -3.05 6.77
N LYS A 175 -4.90 -4.12 7.47
CA LYS A 175 -4.14 -4.06 8.71
C LYS A 175 -3.17 -5.22 8.83
N VAL A 176 -1.97 -4.95 9.34
CA VAL A 176 -0.98 -5.97 9.71
C VAL A 176 -1.50 -6.78 10.89
N THR A 177 -1.53 -8.10 10.74
CA THR A 177 -1.93 -9.05 11.79
C THR A 177 -0.74 -9.80 12.40
N SER A 178 0.41 -9.81 11.69
CA SER A 178 1.66 -10.40 12.17
C SER A 178 2.86 -9.69 11.53
N GLY A 179 3.95 -9.54 12.27
CA GLY A 179 5.20 -8.96 11.78
C GLY A 179 5.24 -7.42 11.84
N LEU A 180 4.41 -6.76 12.64
CA LEU A 180 4.43 -5.31 12.81
C LEU A 180 5.71 -4.80 13.48
N ASP A 181 6.35 -5.61 14.29
CA ASP A 181 7.68 -5.35 14.87
C ASP A 181 8.77 -5.22 13.80
N THR A 182 8.71 -6.04 12.75
CA THR A 182 9.58 -5.91 11.57
C THR A 182 9.37 -4.57 10.87
N VAL A 183 8.11 -4.19 10.59
CA VAL A 183 7.78 -2.88 10.00
C VAL A 183 8.32 -1.74 10.85
N THR A 184 8.18 -1.82 12.18
CA THR A 184 8.67 -0.82 13.11
C THR A 184 10.19 -0.75 13.10
N SER A 185 10.89 -1.88 13.12
CA SER A 185 12.36 -1.93 13.04
C SER A 185 12.88 -1.32 11.74
N ILE A 186 12.26 -1.64 10.61
CA ILE A 186 12.61 -1.08 9.30
C ILE A 186 12.42 0.44 9.29
N SER A 187 11.34 0.96 9.89
CA SER A 187 11.08 2.40 9.92
C SER A 187 12.17 3.22 10.62
N HIS A 188 12.95 2.59 11.49
CA HIS A 188 14.06 3.21 12.22
C HIS A 188 15.43 3.11 11.55
N LEU A 189 15.53 2.48 10.38
CA LEU A 189 16.79 2.42 9.63
C LEU A 189 17.24 3.82 9.22
N ALA A 190 18.57 4.01 9.14
CA ALA A 190 19.15 5.24 8.63
C ALA A 190 18.74 5.51 7.18
N THR A 191 18.48 6.76 6.87
CA THR A 191 18.06 7.24 5.54
C THR A 191 18.96 8.37 5.06
N ASP A 192 18.92 8.64 3.76
CA ASP A 192 19.47 9.84 3.16
C ASP A 192 18.51 11.05 3.31
N SER A 193 18.87 12.18 2.70
CA SER A 193 18.06 13.42 2.74
C SER A 193 16.72 13.32 1.99
N SER A 194 16.49 12.25 1.26
CA SER A 194 15.25 11.95 0.52
C SER A 194 14.42 10.84 1.17
N ASP A 195 14.72 10.52 2.43
CA ASP A 195 14.12 9.42 3.20
C ASP A 195 14.34 8.02 2.59
N LYS A 196 15.32 7.89 1.69
CA LYS A 196 15.67 6.58 1.11
C LYS A 196 16.51 5.79 2.12
N PRO A 197 16.17 4.51 2.38
CA PRO A 197 16.96 3.66 3.27
C PRO A 197 18.42 3.56 2.83
N SER A 198 19.34 3.71 3.79
CA SER A 198 20.79 3.53 3.56
C SER A 198 21.18 2.06 3.39
N PHE A 199 20.31 1.16 3.83
CA PHE A 199 20.46 -0.29 3.73
C PHE A 199 19.37 -0.88 2.83
N THR A 200 19.58 -2.10 2.35
CA THR A 200 18.60 -2.81 1.53
C THR A 200 17.33 -3.10 2.32
N VAL A 201 16.18 -2.74 1.76
CA VAL A 201 14.86 -3.16 2.24
C VAL A 201 14.04 -3.54 1.02
N MET A 202 13.87 -4.85 0.79
CA MET A 202 13.26 -5.40 -0.42
C MET A 202 12.05 -6.25 -0.08
N ILE A 203 10.96 -6.05 -0.77
CA ILE A 203 9.86 -7.00 -0.83
C ILE A 203 10.33 -8.15 -1.72
N GLU A 204 10.56 -9.33 -1.16
CA GLU A 204 10.92 -10.50 -1.96
C GLU A 204 9.73 -11.10 -2.69
N SER A 205 8.58 -11.13 -2.02
CA SER A 205 7.32 -11.61 -2.61
C SER A 205 6.11 -11.12 -1.83
N VAL A 206 4.96 -11.07 -2.52
CA VAL A 206 3.64 -10.91 -1.89
C VAL A 206 2.72 -12.00 -2.44
N THR A 207 2.23 -12.86 -1.56
CA THR A 207 1.28 -13.91 -1.92
C THR A 207 -0.08 -13.67 -1.28
N MET A 208 -1.14 -14.06 -1.98
CA MET A 208 -2.52 -13.93 -1.54
C MET A 208 -3.14 -15.28 -1.16
N SER A 209 -3.94 -15.29 -0.11
CA SER A 209 -4.71 -16.46 0.34
C SER A 209 -6.04 -16.07 0.96
#